data_1dba9327fa1913b63f9f1f0b514eeeea
#
_entry.id   1dba9327fa1913b63f9f1f0b514eeeea
#
_cell.length_a   1.000
_cell.length_b   1.000
_cell.length_c   1.000
_cell.angle_alpha   90.00
_cell.angle_beta   90.00
_cell.angle_gamma   90.00
#
_symmetry.space_group_name_H-M   'P 1'
#
loop_
_entity.id
_entity.type
_entity.pdbx_description
1 polymer ?
#
loop_
_entity_poly.entity_id
_entity_poly.type
_entity_poly.pdbx_seq_one_letter_code
_entity_poly.pdbx_strand_id
1 'polypeptide(L)'
;LAMSAATVLSPLTAFAEAEEQELNIAIFQGGYGDAYWNQMVELFEESHEGVKVNMTISPTIGDIIRPQIVAGNVPDFICLNDGGEDGVILSLIKEHALLNLNDVFDGENYAGTGTLRDDITDGILASSKCAPYGDGDIYLAPFNSGPQGLIYNKTFFDENNLEVPKTWDEFFALGDKVKDIDGRALFTYQGIYPGYMEEMLWPAIANECGEEALTKIA
;
A
#
# COMPACT_ATOMS: atom_id res chain seq x y z
N LEU A 1 -47.72 -56.21 36.81
CA LEU A 1 -47.02 -54.98 37.20
C LEU A 1 -45.90 -54.80 36.23
N ALA A 2 -46.06 -53.86 35.27
CA ALA A 2 -45.02 -53.42 34.35
C ALA A 2 -44.46 -52.08 34.87
N MET A 3 -43.22 -52.06 35.26
CA MET A 3 -42.48 -50.78 35.60
C MET A 3 -41.83 -50.24 34.32
N SER A 4 -42.40 -49.12 33.87
CA SER A 4 -41.79 -48.33 32.77
C SER A 4 -40.74 -47.43 33.35
N ALA A 5 -39.47 -47.61 32.95
CA ALA A 5 -38.39 -46.72 33.27
C ALA A 5 -38.32 -45.61 32.22
N ALA A 6 -38.67 -44.41 32.65
CA ALA A 6 -38.50 -43.20 31.81
C ALA A 6 -37.04 -42.78 31.86
N THR A 7 -36.30 -42.97 30.78
CA THR A 7 -34.97 -42.38 30.55
C THR A 7 -35.15 -40.90 30.21
N VAL A 8 -34.73 -40.05 31.14
CA VAL A 8 -34.59 -38.61 30.89
C VAL A 8 -33.32 -38.41 30.07
N LEU A 9 -33.48 -38.15 28.76
CA LEU A 9 -32.39 -37.64 27.91
C LEU A 9 -32.25 -36.14 28.23
N SER A 10 -31.21 -35.79 28.96
CA SER A 10 -30.75 -34.43 29.04
C SER A 10 -30.18 -34.02 27.66
N PRO A 11 -30.58 -32.90 27.07
CA PRO A 11 -29.90 -32.42 25.88
C PRO A 11 -28.49 -31.99 26.29
N LEU A 12 -27.47 -32.74 25.85
CA LEU A 12 -26.11 -32.23 25.76
C LEU A 12 -26.17 -31.16 24.67
N THR A 13 -26.23 -29.90 25.06
CA THR A 13 -25.84 -28.81 24.17
C THR A 13 -24.32 -28.91 24.03
N ALA A 14 -23.89 -29.58 22.96
CA ALA A 14 -22.53 -29.45 22.49
C ALA A 14 -22.37 -27.99 22.05
N PHE A 15 -21.74 -27.20 22.88
CA PHE A 15 -21.12 -25.97 22.39
C PHE A 15 -20.05 -26.47 21.43
N ALA A 16 -20.28 -26.37 20.12
CA ALA A 16 -19.22 -26.37 19.14
C ALA A 16 -18.38 -25.14 19.49
N GLU A 17 -17.19 -25.36 20.00
CA GLU A 17 -16.17 -24.31 19.98
C GLU A 17 -16.10 -23.86 18.53
N ALA A 18 -16.35 -22.57 18.28
CA ALA A 18 -16.14 -21.99 16.97
C ALA A 18 -14.66 -22.27 16.63
N GLU A 19 -14.39 -22.97 15.53
CA GLU A 19 -13.04 -23.18 15.06
C GLU A 19 -12.40 -21.80 14.90
N GLU A 20 -11.28 -21.57 15.56
CA GLU A 20 -10.51 -20.33 15.45
C GLU A 20 -10.09 -20.17 13.98
N GLN A 21 -10.52 -19.09 13.35
CA GLN A 21 -10.19 -18.79 11.96
C GLN A 21 -8.87 -18.03 11.92
N GLU A 22 -7.87 -18.59 11.29
CA GLU A 22 -6.57 -17.93 11.09
C GLU A 22 -6.55 -17.14 9.78
N LEU A 23 -6.06 -15.90 9.85
CA LEU A 23 -5.72 -15.06 8.69
C LEU A 23 -4.21 -14.84 8.65
N ASN A 24 -3.59 -15.21 7.54
CA ASN A 24 -2.16 -15.01 7.33
C ASN A 24 -1.96 -13.76 6.46
N ILE A 25 -1.32 -12.73 7.01
CA ILE A 25 -1.10 -11.48 6.29
C ILE A 25 0.40 -11.19 6.12
N ALA A 26 0.75 -10.66 4.97
CA ALA A 26 2.13 -10.33 4.61
C ALA A 26 2.24 -8.83 4.27
N ILE A 27 3.07 -8.12 5.02
CA ILE A 27 3.13 -6.67 4.99
C ILE A 27 4.55 -6.17 4.70
N PHE A 28 4.68 -5.27 3.74
CA PHE A 28 5.91 -4.53 3.53
C PHE A 28 6.15 -3.53 4.66
N GLN A 29 7.31 -3.62 5.29
CA GLN A 29 7.74 -2.67 6.31
C GLN A 29 8.51 -1.52 5.66
N GLY A 30 7.82 -0.43 5.38
CA GLY A 30 8.42 0.81 4.88
C GLY A 30 8.78 1.79 5.98
N GLY A 31 8.98 3.06 5.61
CA GLY A 31 9.35 4.14 6.52
C GLY A 31 8.33 4.46 7.61
N TYR A 32 7.11 3.98 7.50
CA TYR A 32 6.06 4.14 8.53
C TYR A 32 6.21 3.17 9.71
N GLY A 33 7.11 2.19 9.61
CA GLY A 33 7.31 1.17 10.64
C GLY A 33 6.15 0.17 10.68
N ASP A 34 5.99 -0.47 11.84
CA ASP A 34 5.02 -1.54 12.07
C ASP A 34 3.89 -1.19 13.06
N ALA A 35 4.01 -0.08 13.78
CA ALA A 35 3.06 0.29 14.83
C ALA A 35 1.61 0.40 14.33
N TYR A 36 1.42 0.97 13.13
CA TYR A 36 0.10 1.05 12.50
C TYR A 36 -0.50 -0.34 12.27
N TRP A 37 0.26 -1.25 11.69
CA TRP A 37 -0.21 -2.60 11.37
C TRP A 37 -0.51 -3.42 12.62
N ASN A 38 0.34 -3.32 13.66
CA ASN A 38 0.08 -3.97 14.94
C ASN A 38 -1.23 -3.50 15.55
N GLN A 39 -1.50 -2.18 15.53
CA GLN A 39 -2.75 -1.63 16.03
C GLN A 39 -3.96 -2.08 15.19
N MET A 40 -3.83 -2.14 13.87
CA MET A 40 -4.91 -2.60 13.00
C MET A 40 -5.24 -4.07 13.23
N VAL A 41 -4.24 -4.93 13.43
CA VAL A 41 -4.44 -6.34 13.79
C VAL A 41 -5.18 -6.46 15.12
N GLU A 42 -4.77 -5.72 16.14
CA GLU A 42 -5.39 -5.73 17.47
C GLU A 42 -6.88 -5.33 17.39
N LEU A 43 -7.19 -4.21 16.72
CA LEU A 43 -8.57 -3.75 16.51
C LEU A 43 -9.41 -4.73 15.68
N PHE A 44 -8.81 -5.38 14.70
CA PHE A 44 -9.50 -6.37 13.88
C PHE A 44 -9.87 -7.62 14.69
N GLU A 45 -8.92 -8.17 15.45
CA GLU A 45 -9.15 -9.32 16.34
C GLU A 45 -10.19 -8.98 17.42
N GLU A 46 -10.16 -7.76 18.00
CA GLU A 46 -11.17 -7.32 18.97
C GLU A 46 -12.57 -7.24 18.37
N SER A 47 -12.70 -6.86 17.11
CA SER A 47 -14.00 -6.72 16.43
C SER A 47 -14.51 -8.01 15.76
N HIS A 48 -13.67 -9.04 15.64
CA HIS A 48 -13.98 -10.32 14.99
C HIS A 48 -13.63 -11.48 15.90
N GLU A 49 -14.54 -11.79 16.85
CA GLU A 49 -14.35 -12.89 17.81
C GLU A 49 -14.12 -14.22 17.08
N GLY A 50 -13.11 -14.96 17.50
CA GLY A 50 -12.71 -16.24 16.89
C GLY A 50 -11.82 -16.11 15.66
N VAL A 51 -11.37 -14.91 15.32
CA VAL A 51 -10.35 -14.71 14.27
C VAL A 51 -8.99 -14.40 14.89
N LYS A 52 -7.96 -15.08 14.39
CA LYS A 52 -6.55 -14.84 14.74
C LYS A 52 -5.77 -14.37 13.52
N VAL A 53 -5.05 -13.27 13.63
CA VAL A 53 -4.22 -12.73 12.54
C VAL A 53 -2.75 -13.07 12.77
N ASN A 54 -2.17 -13.83 11.84
CA ASN A 54 -0.74 -14.13 11.79
C ASN A 54 -0.07 -13.16 10.82
N MET A 55 0.56 -12.12 11.35
CA MET A 55 1.21 -11.09 10.54
C MET A 55 2.70 -11.36 10.35
N THR A 56 3.14 -11.40 9.09
CA THR A 56 4.56 -11.33 8.72
C THR A 56 4.83 -9.94 8.16
N ILE A 57 5.73 -9.18 8.81
CA ILE A 57 6.12 -7.84 8.38
C ILE A 57 7.64 -7.79 8.18
N SER A 58 8.08 -7.27 7.02
CA SER A 58 9.51 -7.21 6.69
C SER A 58 9.79 -6.19 5.59
N PRO A 59 10.96 -5.52 5.59
CA PRO A 59 11.41 -4.72 4.45
C PRO A 59 11.64 -5.53 3.17
N THR A 60 11.88 -6.84 3.30
CA THR A 60 12.10 -7.78 2.19
C THR A 60 10.99 -8.82 2.12
N ILE A 61 9.75 -8.43 2.39
CA ILE A 61 8.60 -9.33 2.46
C ILE A 61 8.40 -10.12 1.17
N GLY A 62 8.69 -9.53 0.01
CA GLY A 62 8.59 -10.20 -1.28
C GLY A 62 9.45 -11.45 -1.38
N ASP A 63 10.69 -11.41 -0.88
CA ASP A 63 11.57 -12.56 -0.84
C ASP A 63 11.03 -13.69 0.05
N ILE A 64 10.31 -13.31 1.09
CA ILE A 64 9.71 -14.27 2.04
C ILE A 64 8.49 -14.95 1.43
N ILE A 65 7.57 -14.18 0.79
CA ILE A 65 6.31 -14.73 0.29
C ILE A 65 6.43 -15.39 -1.08
N ARG A 66 7.40 -15.01 -1.92
CA ARG A 66 7.56 -15.60 -3.25
C ARG A 66 7.66 -17.11 -3.23
N PRO A 67 8.54 -17.75 -2.43
CA PRO A 67 8.60 -19.21 -2.35
C PRO A 67 7.32 -19.82 -1.75
N GLN A 68 6.61 -19.10 -0.88
CA GLN A 68 5.34 -19.54 -0.31
C GLN A 68 4.26 -19.59 -1.41
N ILE A 69 4.15 -18.53 -2.22
CA ILE A 69 3.21 -18.46 -3.34
C ILE A 69 3.47 -19.60 -4.34
N VAL A 70 4.75 -19.82 -4.70
CA VAL A 70 5.14 -20.93 -5.60
C VAL A 70 4.76 -22.30 -5.03
N ALA A 71 4.83 -22.46 -3.72
CA ALA A 71 4.44 -23.69 -3.03
C ALA A 71 2.92 -23.84 -2.84
N GLY A 72 2.11 -22.85 -3.23
CA GLY A 72 0.66 -22.83 -3.04
C GLY A 72 0.19 -22.34 -1.67
N ASN A 73 1.12 -21.84 -0.83
CA ASN A 73 0.83 -21.30 0.50
C ASN A 73 0.71 -19.76 0.41
N VAL A 74 -0.32 -19.29 -0.25
CA VAL A 74 -0.53 -17.85 -0.47
C VAL A 74 -1.09 -17.21 0.81
N PRO A 75 -0.53 -16.08 1.28
CA PRO A 75 -1.14 -15.31 2.35
C PRO A 75 -2.54 -14.82 1.95
N ASP A 76 -3.45 -14.71 2.94
CA ASP A 76 -4.84 -14.24 2.71
C ASP A 76 -4.88 -12.76 2.35
N PHE A 77 -3.93 -11.97 2.87
CA PHE A 77 -3.79 -10.57 2.56
C PHE A 77 -2.32 -10.21 2.35
N ILE A 78 -2.03 -9.45 1.28
CA ILE A 78 -0.68 -9.03 0.92
C ILE A 78 -0.67 -7.52 0.70
N CYS A 79 0.17 -6.79 1.45
CA CYS A 79 0.42 -5.37 1.24
C CYS A 79 1.89 -5.17 0.85
N LEU A 80 2.13 -4.77 -0.38
CA LEU A 80 3.46 -4.53 -0.95
C LEU A 80 3.61 -3.07 -1.36
N ASN A 81 4.86 -2.62 -1.47
CA ASN A 81 5.15 -1.33 -2.06
C ASN A 81 5.09 -1.42 -3.59
N ASP A 82 4.50 -0.41 -4.22
CA ASP A 82 4.34 -0.35 -5.67
C ASP A 82 5.68 -0.27 -6.44
N GLY A 83 6.68 0.38 -5.88
CA GLY A 83 8.03 0.43 -6.44
C GLY A 83 8.87 -0.83 -6.17
N GLY A 84 8.20 -1.87 -5.76
CA GLY A 84 8.80 -2.94 -5.09
C GLY A 84 9.67 -3.85 -5.82
N GLU A 85 10.54 -3.94 -5.11
CA GLU A 85 11.65 -4.78 -5.00
C GLU A 85 11.56 -6.07 -5.71
N ASP A 86 10.71 -6.62 -6.29
CA ASP A 86 10.83 -8.02 -6.61
C ASP A 86 9.91 -8.52 -7.71
N GLY A 87 9.09 -7.62 -8.23
CA GLY A 87 8.16 -7.99 -9.27
C GLY A 87 7.12 -9.04 -8.85
N VAL A 88 6.86 -9.23 -7.53
CA VAL A 88 5.80 -10.14 -7.07
C VAL A 88 4.46 -9.67 -7.61
N ILE A 89 4.13 -8.39 -7.44
CA ILE A 89 2.87 -7.81 -7.97
C ILE A 89 2.79 -8.01 -9.49
N LEU A 90 3.86 -7.69 -10.22
CA LEU A 90 3.89 -7.85 -11.67
C LEU A 90 3.73 -9.32 -12.10
N SER A 91 4.29 -10.27 -11.34
CA SER A 91 4.09 -11.69 -11.61
C SER A 91 2.64 -12.10 -11.40
N LEU A 92 2.02 -11.68 -10.29
CA LEU A 92 0.61 -11.98 -9.99
C LEU A 92 -0.34 -11.38 -11.03
N ILE A 93 -0.07 -10.15 -11.49
CA ILE A 93 -0.81 -9.52 -12.59
C ILE A 93 -0.67 -10.36 -13.87
N LYS A 94 0.56 -10.72 -14.24
CA LYS A 94 0.86 -11.45 -15.47
C LYS A 94 0.21 -12.85 -15.52
N GLU A 95 0.09 -13.48 -14.36
CA GLU A 95 -0.51 -14.80 -14.18
C GLU A 95 -2.03 -14.74 -13.96
N HIS A 96 -2.64 -13.54 -13.93
CA HIS A 96 -4.06 -13.34 -13.61
C HIS A 96 -4.44 -13.98 -12.25
N ALA A 97 -3.53 -13.88 -11.27
CA ALA A 97 -3.68 -14.51 -9.96
C ALA A 97 -4.27 -13.59 -8.90
N LEU A 98 -4.72 -12.38 -9.28
CA LEU A 98 -5.33 -11.41 -8.39
C LEU A 98 -6.84 -11.63 -8.29
N LEU A 99 -7.39 -11.47 -7.09
CA LEU A 99 -8.83 -11.49 -6.85
C LEU A 99 -9.47 -10.19 -7.35
N ASN A 100 -10.64 -10.29 -7.99
CA ASN A 100 -11.47 -9.13 -8.28
C ASN A 100 -12.04 -8.57 -6.97
N LEU A 101 -11.84 -7.27 -6.74
CA LEU A 101 -12.18 -6.58 -5.51
C LEU A 101 -13.42 -5.68 -5.66
N ASN A 102 -14.14 -5.72 -6.77
CA ASN A 102 -15.31 -4.86 -6.97
C ASN A 102 -16.33 -4.98 -5.84
N ASP A 103 -16.66 -6.20 -5.43
CA ASP A 103 -17.62 -6.43 -4.36
C ASP A 103 -17.19 -5.81 -3.02
N VAL A 104 -15.86 -5.76 -2.77
CA VAL A 104 -15.28 -5.10 -1.58
C VAL A 104 -15.47 -3.61 -1.67
N PHE A 105 -15.13 -2.99 -2.83
CA PHE A 105 -15.24 -1.56 -3.02
C PHE A 105 -16.67 -1.04 -3.16
N ASP A 106 -17.59 -1.88 -3.63
CA ASP A 106 -19.01 -1.57 -3.74
C ASP A 106 -19.76 -1.86 -2.42
N GLY A 107 -19.10 -2.51 -1.46
CA GLY A 107 -19.61 -2.75 -0.12
C GLY A 107 -19.68 -1.47 0.73
N GLU A 108 -20.47 -1.52 1.80
CA GLU A 108 -20.61 -0.42 2.74
C GLU A 108 -19.27 -0.08 3.40
N ASN A 109 -18.94 1.20 3.49
CA ASN A 109 -17.74 1.67 4.18
C ASN A 109 -17.90 1.54 5.70
N TYR A 110 -16.78 1.56 6.43
CA TYR A 110 -16.77 1.40 7.89
C TYR A 110 -17.66 2.41 8.63
N ALA A 111 -17.83 3.61 8.08
CA ALA A 111 -18.66 4.66 8.67
C ALA A 111 -20.17 4.47 8.43
N GLY A 112 -20.58 3.54 7.56
CA GLY A 112 -21.98 3.33 7.19
C GLY A 112 -22.60 4.51 6.43
N THR A 113 -21.78 5.28 5.72
CA THR A 113 -22.22 6.52 5.03
C THR A 113 -22.20 6.42 3.51
N GLY A 114 -21.75 5.31 2.96
CA GLY A 114 -21.62 5.06 1.53
C GLY A 114 -20.83 3.79 1.27
N THR A 115 -20.25 3.67 0.09
CA THR A 115 -19.39 2.54 -0.27
C THR A 115 -17.92 2.84 0.03
N LEU A 116 -17.09 1.82 0.12
CA LEU A 116 -15.64 2.01 0.22
C LEU A 116 -15.08 2.76 -1.00
N ARG A 117 -15.71 2.58 -2.16
CA ARG A 117 -15.36 3.31 -3.40
C ARG A 117 -15.51 4.82 -3.25
N ASP A 118 -16.56 5.27 -2.52
CA ASP A 118 -16.84 6.69 -2.31
C ASP A 118 -15.78 7.37 -1.42
N ASP A 119 -15.02 6.61 -0.64
CA ASP A 119 -13.95 7.12 0.22
C ASP A 119 -12.62 7.30 -0.55
N ILE A 120 -12.53 6.76 -1.77
CA ILE A 120 -11.30 6.83 -2.57
C ILE A 120 -11.36 8.04 -3.51
N THR A 121 -10.27 8.79 -3.54
CA THR A 121 -10.13 9.94 -4.45
C THR A 121 -10.38 9.54 -5.92
N ASP A 122 -11.14 10.37 -6.62
CA ASP A 122 -11.48 10.16 -8.04
C ASP A 122 -10.26 9.86 -8.90
N GLY A 123 -10.41 8.89 -9.80
CA GLY A 123 -9.38 8.47 -10.74
C GLY A 123 -8.38 7.44 -10.21
N ILE A 124 -8.23 7.28 -8.90
CA ILE A 124 -7.26 6.31 -8.34
C ILE A 124 -7.66 4.88 -8.71
N LEU A 125 -8.89 4.47 -8.47
CA LEU A 125 -9.36 3.11 -8.74
C LEU A 125 -9.37 2.77 -10.24
N ALA A 126 -9.51 3.76 -11.12
CA ALA A 126 -9.45 3.59 -12.57
C ALA A 126 -8.02 3.58 -13.13
N SER A 127 -7.02 3.83 -12.29
CA SER A 127 -5.63 3.81 -12.71
C SER A 127 -5.17 2.38 -13.05
N SER A 128 -4.16 2.24 -13.92
CA SER A 128 -3.52 0.95 -14.21
C SER A 128 -2.88 0.30 -12.97
N LYS A 129 -2.71 1.05 -11.90
CA LYS A 129 -2.23 0.54 -10.60
C LYS A 129 -3.30 -0.25 -9.87
N CYS A 130 -4.57 0.12 -9.97
CA CYS A 130 -5.68 -0.59 -9.33
C CYS A 130 -6.43 -1.52 -10.30
N ALA A 131 -6.50 -1.14 -11.59
CA ALA A 131 -7.16 -1.86 -12.67
C ALA A 131 -6.16 -2.30 -13.77
N PRO A 132 -5.24 -3.24 -13.48
CA PRO A 132 -4.09 -3.54 -14.33
C PRO A 132 -4.46 -4.24 -15.65
N TYR A 133 -5.66 -4.82 -15.76
CA TYR A 133 -6.06 -5.58 -16.96
C TYR A 133 -6.83 -4.74 -17.98
N GLY A 134 -7.16 -3.49 -17.66
CA GLY A 134 -7.89 -2.61 -18.59
C GLY A 134 -9.34 -3.01 -18.85
N ASP A 135 -9.91 -3.90 -18.04
CA ASP A 135 -11.30 -4.34 -18.06
C ASP A 135 -12.23 -3.43 -17.24
N GLY A 136 -11.65 -2.52 -16.46
CA GLY A 136 -12.35 -1.59 -15.57
C GLY A 136 -12.61 -2.15 -14.16
N ASP A 137 -12.21 -3.39 -13.92
CA ASP A 137 -12.33 -4.04 -12.61
C ASP A 137 -11.13 -3.75 -11.72
N ILE A 138 -11.35 -3.75 -10.41
CA ILE A 138 -10.35 -3.45 -9.40
C ILE A 138 -9.74 -4.76 -8.89
N TYR A 139 -8.41 -4.84 -8.92
CA TYR A 139 -7.65 -6.01 -8.46
C TYR A 139 -6.58 -5.65 -7.41
N LEU A 140 -6.22 -4.39 -7.30
CA LEU A 140 -5.26 -3.90 -6.31
C LEU A 140 -5.89 -2.74 -5.55
N ALA A 141 -5.93 -2.87 -4.22
CA ALA A 141 -6.42 -1.84 -3.33
C ALA A 141 -5.33 -0.80 -3.05
N PRO A 142 -5.60 0.51 -3.20
CA PRO A 142 -4.64 1.54 -2.83
C PRO A 142 -4.55 1.65 -1.30
N PHE A 143 -3.33 1.58 -0.74
CA PHE A 143 -3.11 1.80 0.69
C PHE A 143 -2.94 3.29 1.01
N ASN A 144 -2.13 3.98 0.21
CA ASN A 144 -1.95 5.42 0.29
C ASN A 144 -1.63 6.02 -1.07
N SER A 145 -1.79 7.31 -1.18
CA SER A 145 -1.34 8.10 -2.33
C SER A 145 -0.78 9.42 -1.83
N GLY A 146 0.34 9.84 -2.39
CA GLY A 146 0.99 11.09 -2.02
C GLY A 146 1.62 11.77 -3.24
N PRO A 147 1.47 13.10 -3.37
CA PRO A 147 2.16 13.82 -4.43
C PRO A 147 3.66 13.79 -4.18
N GLN A 148 4.42 13.56 -5.23
CA GLN A 148 5.87 13.62 -5.22
C GLN A 148 6.33 15.03 -5.61
N GLY A 149 7.44 15.49 -5.04
CA GLY A 149 7.97 16.81 -5.38
C GLY A 149 9.14 17.23 -4.50
N LEU A 150 9.70 18.37 -4.85
CA LEU A 150 10.77 18.99 -4.05
C LEU A 150 10.18 19.72 -2.85
N ILE A 151 10.68 19.41 -1.68
CA ILE A 151 10.35 20.09 -0.43
C ILE A 151 11.53 20.95 -0.02
N TYR A 152 11.28 22.18 0.39
CA TYR A 152 12.34 23.10 0.82
C TYR A 152 12.11 23.59 2.26
N ASN A 153 13.19 23.89 2.96
CA ASN A 153 13.14 24.52 4.26
C ASN A 153 12.90 26.03 4.09
N LYS A 154 11.66 26.47 4.33
CA LYS A 154 11.27 27.86 4.16
C LYS A 154 12.09 28.81 5.03
N THR A 155 12.35 28.46 6.29
CA THR A 155 13.15 29.28 7.22
C THR A 155 14.55 29.53 6.67
N PHE A 156 15.21 28.48 6.18
CA PHE A 156 16.53 28.59 5.56
C PHE A 156 16.51 29.50 4.32
N PHE A 157 15.48 29.41 3.50
CA PHE A 157 15.34 30.27 2.32
C PHE A 157 15.14 31.73 2.73
N ASP A 158 14.27 32.00 3.70
CA ASP A 158 14.02 33.36 4.20
C ASP A 158 15.29 33.99 4.83
N GLU A 159 16.00 33.24 5.67
CA GLU A 159 17.23 33.71 6.34
C GLU A 159 18.36 34.02 5.37
N ASN A 160 18.42 33.33 4.23
CA ASN A 160 19.48 33.51 3.22
C ASN A 160 19.02 34.28 2.00
N ASN A 161 17.83 34.89 2.01
CA ASN A 161 17.24 35.62 0.88
C ASN A 161 17.25 34.80 -0.43
N LEU A 162 16.88 33.50 -0.32
CA LEU A 162 16.76 32.60 -1.45
C LEU A 162 15.30 32.59 -1.94
N GLU A 163 15.13 32.48 -3.25
CA GLU A 163 13.84 32.34 -3.88
C GLU A 163 13.62 30.90 -4.39
N VAL A 164 12.36 30.43 -4.37
CA VAL A 164 12.00 29.14 -4.93
C VAL A 164 12.12 29.23 -6.45
N PRO A 165 12.95 28.37 -7.08
CA PRO A 165 13.19 28.41 -8.52
C PRO A 165 11.92 28.02 -9.30
N LYS A 166 11.70 28.67 -10.44
CA LYS A 166 10.57 28.42 -11.35
C LYS A 166 11.01 27.79 -12.66
N THR A 167 12.30 27.77 -12.92
CA THR A 167 12.92 27.20 -14.13
C THR A 167 14.11 26.34 -13.75
N TRP A 168 14.55 25.48 -14.67
CA TRP A 168 15.76 24.69 -14.47
C TRP A 168 17.01 25.55 -14.33
N ASP A 169 17.12 26.64 -15.09
CA ASP A 169 18.25 27.57 -14.98
C ASP A 169 18.31 28.20 -13.59
N GLU A 170 17.17 28.64 -13.06
CA GLU A 170 17.08 29.16 -11.69
C GLU A 170 17.39 28.08 -10.65
N PHE A 171 16.96 26.85 -10.88
CA PHE A 171 17.24 25.71 -9.99
C PHE A 171 18.76 25.44 -9.91
N PHE A 172 19.46 25.39 -11.04
CA PHE A 172 20.90 25.21 -11.04
C PHE A 172 21.65 26.42 -10.47
N ALA A 173 21.20 27.63 -10.78
CA ALA A 173 21.76 28.84 -10.18
C ALA A 173 21.55 28.92 -8.64
N LEU A 174 20.45 28.37 -8.14
CA LEU A 174 20.24 28.17 -6.70
C LEU A 174 21.30 27.23 -6.13
N GLY A 175 21.66 26.17 -6.85
CA GLY A 175 22.69 25.22 -6.45
C GLY A 175 24.04 25.89 -6.20
N ASP A 176 24.45 26.80 -7.09
CA ASP A 176 25.69 27.57 -6.93
C ASP A 176 25.63 28.44 -5.67
N LYS A 177 24.50 29.12 -5.43
CA LYS A 177 24.34 29.97 -4.23
C LYS A 177 24.40 29.17 -2.94
N VAL A 178 23.66 28.04 -2.85
CA VAL A 178 23.59 27.25 -1.60
C VAL A 178 24.90 26.53 -1.31
N LYS A 179 25.71 26.22 -2.32
CA LYS A 179 27.02 25.61 -2.15
C LYS A 179 27.98 26.53 -1.36
N ASP A 180 27.85 27.85 -1.53
CA ASP A 180 28.61 28.82 -0.79
C ASP A 180 28.12 29.03 0.65
N ILE A 181 26.96 28.46 0.99
CA ILE A 181 26.39 28.48 2.33
C ILE A 181 26.67 27.13 3.01
N ASP A 182 27.71 27.06 3.80
CA ASP A 182 28.15 25.89 4.56
C ASP A 182 28.35 24.60 3.71
N GLY A 183 28.70 24.75 2.43
CA GLY A 183 28.94 23.62 1.53
C GLY A 183 27.72 22.74 1.27
N ARG A 184 26.52 23.32 1.33
CA ARG A 184 25.27 22.60 1.10
C ARG A 184 25.11 22.12 -0.33
N ALA A 185 24.42 21.02 -0.50
CA ALA A 185 24.00 20.53 -1.81
C ALA A 185 22.70 21.22 -2.26
N LEU A 186 22.52 21.33 -3.59
CA LEU A 186 21.29 21.86 -4.19
C LEU A 186 20.04 21.11 -3.71
N PHE A 187 20.13 19.78 -3.65
CA PHE A 187 19.12 18.93 -3.06
C PHE A 187 19.75 17.66 -2.48
N THR A 188 18.99 16.95 -1.65
CA THR A 188 19.36 15.65 -1.13
C THR A 188 18.24 14.67 -1.37
N TYR A 189 18.59 13.41 -1.49
CA TYR A 189 17.63 12.31 -1.56
C TYR A 189 18.16 11.12 -0.78
N GLN A 190 17.29 10.17 -0.48
CA GLN A 190 17.68 8.96 0.24
C GLN A 190 18.32 7.95 -0.71
N GLY A 191 19.65 7.91 -0.71
CA GLY A 191 20.45 7.14 -1.69
C GLY A 191 20.24 5.60 -1.63
N ILE A 192 19.71 5.08 -0.53
CA ILE A 192 19.33 3.66 -0.43
C ILE A 192 18.15 3.31 -1.36
N TYR A 193 17.37 4.32 -1.77
CA TYR A 193 16.26 4.19 -2.71
C TYR A 193 16.54 5.05 -3.94
N PRO A 194 17.31 4.55 -4.91
CA PRO A 194 17.72 5.33 -6.08
C PRO A 194 16.55 5.80 -6.95
N GLY A 195 15.40 5.12 -6.89
CA GLY A 195 14.16 5.50 -7.56
C GLY A 195 13.68 6.93 -7.25
N TYR A 196 14.05 7.50 -6.10
CA TYR A 196 13.73 8.90 -5.80
C TYR A 196 14.31 9.90 -6.80
N MET A 197 15.36 9.55 -7.53
CA MET A 197 15.90 10.40 -8.61
C MET A 197 14.97 10.43 -9.83
N GLU A 198 14.22 9.37 -10.06
CA GLU A 198 13.28 9.28 -11.18
C GLU A 198 12.09 10.22 -10.98
N GLU A 199 11.73 10.51 -9.74
CA GLU A 199 10.64 11.43 -9.40
C GLU A 199 10.89 12.87 -9.87
N MET A 200 12.13 13.28 -10.06
CA MET A 200 12.48 14.55 -10.69
C MET A 200 12.43 14.45 -12.22
N LEU A 201 12.72 13.27 -12.76
CA LEU A 201 12.79 13.05 -14.21
C LEU A 201 11.39 13.05 -14.85
N TRP A 202 10.41 12.40 -14.23
CA TRP A 202 9.06 12.29 -14.78
C TRP A 202 8.38 13.66 -15.02
N PRO A 203 8.37 14.60 -14.03
CA PRO A 203 7.85 15.94 -14.28
C PRO A 203 8.64 16.72 -15.33
N ALA A 204 9.95 16.53 -15.42
CA ALA A 204 10.77 17.16 -16.45
C ALA A 204 10.39 16.68 -17.84
N ILE A 205 10.23 15.36 -18.03
CA ILE A 205 9.79 14.77 -19.30
C ILE A 205 8.39 15.27 -19.67
N ALA A 206 7.45 15.29 -18.71
CA ALA A 206 6.10 15.79 -18.95
C ALA A 206 6.10 17.25 -19.39
N ASN A 207 6.93 18.09 -18.75
CA ASN A 207 7.03 19.50 -19.06
C ASN A 207 7.64 19.78 -20.46
N GLU A 208 8.65 19.01 -20.85
CA GLU A 208 9.36 19.20 -22.11
C GLU A 208 8.68 18.50 -23.30
N CYS A 209 8.09 17.33 -23.08
CA CYS A 209 7.60 16.43 -24.12
C CYS A 209 6.08 16.25 -24.12
N GLY A 210 5.39 16.81 -23.11
CA GLY A 210 3.96 16.61 -22.88
C GLY A 210 3.62 15.29 -22.19
N GLU A 211 2.41 15.20 -21.64
CA GLU A 211 1.94 14.04 -20.86
C GLU A 211 1.89 12.73 -21.68
N GLU A 212 1.65 12.83 -23.00
CA GLU A 212 1.66 11.66 -23.90
C GLU A 212 3.03 10.94 -23.95
N ALA A 213 4.12 11.65 -23.61
CA ALA A 213 5.44 11.03 -23.57
C ALA A 213 5.55 10.05 -22.42
N LEU A 214 4.91 10.34 -21.27
CA LEU A 214 4.91 9.46 -20.11
C LEU A 214 4.20 8.13 -20.40
N THR A 215 3.07 8.17 -21.11
CA THR A 215 2.32 6.95 -21.48
C THR A 215 3.05 6.04 -22.47
N LYS A 216 4.07 6.54 -23.14
CA LYS A 216 4.91 5.76 -24.07
C LYS A 216 6.14 5.14 -23.40
N ILE A 217 6.48 5.61 -22.21
CA ILE A 217 7.65 5.15 -21.44
C ILE A 217 7.20 4.14 -20.37
N ALA A 218 6.00 4.31 -19.82
CA ALA A 218 5.36 3.39 -18.89
C ALA A 218 4.90 2.11 -19.60
#